data_d28427f9716373cff49953ec4b0b55c7
#
_entry.id   d28427f9716373cff49953ec4b0b55c7
#
_cell.length_a   1.000
_cell.length_b   1.000
_cell.length_c   1.000
_cell.angle_alpha   90.00
_cell.angle_beta   90.00
_cell.angle_gamma   90.00
#
_symmetry.space_group_name_H-M   'P 1'
#
loop_
_entity.id
_entity.type
_entity.pdbx_description
1 polymer ?
#
loop_
_entity_poly.entity_id
_entity_poly.type
_entity_poly.pdbx_seq_one_letter_code
_entity_poly.pdbx_strand_id
1 'polypeptide(L)'
;MHGGCICLHPVVFELMERLAFVYYRGKPVLGTMLTSAVLARTNKFVFPSYIYARQSQLFPTRSDLLLYEQAIQWAEYADMLVDQMRTQVDAAKTCVTLLDTCEPAWMTALRQIQNKYPNGIQREHYPLLRFHQGWALTRVLFKACECLARLGHYQREMDICKRLLTQRFFWRDRRGAWHERLILLTGRHKSKAEALALCHKALLDPDTHLLYMFRLQRRVVRLESQLKIPLKNRHLFARSHCEPNVVCFEGLRVNGHIVRPKGALRQTVLCKNGTIPAPLPARVSTFASPDYKTDACKVGQRTRWQGANGANCTVEQFCLEQYAMQGFRGYHSEGGIIKFLFVLLMWDVLFLPIPGAFETPYQRAPMDLGTDVFVIARQNAIEKQLQCIRDTGGLDIIQRVDSRERPQKTYAMGCRWDEFSLPTLLEIAECLGGARLSTLCHVLCNNGANTSGFPDLTLWRYEDKQIRMAEVKSPKDRLNESQRVWIDALLSAGVCVDLAKVQIIEHDPRDKEAACVPDKPE
;
A
#
# COMPACT_ATOMS: atom_id res chain seq x y z
N MET A 1 -23.01 -6.59 38.56
CA MET A 1 -23.79 -7.66 37.88
C MET A 1 -22.82 -8.44 37.01
N HIS A 2 -22.44 -9.64 37.41
CA HIS A 2 -21.66 -10.56 36.55
C HIS A 2 -22.67 -11.23 35.62
N GLY A 3 -22.84 -10.69 34.42
CA GLY A 3 -23.65 -11.32 33.38
C GLY A 3 -23.02 -12.63 32.97
N GLY A 4 -23.76 -13.74 33.02
CA GLY A 4 -23.30 -15.02 32.52
C GLY A 4 -22.92 -14.92 31.04
N CYS A 5 -21.76 -15.46 30.67
CA CYS A 5 -21.32 -15.54 29.29
C CYS A 5 -21.93 -16.81 28.68
N ILE A 6 -22.71 -16.64 27.60
CA ILE A 6 -23.22 -17.79 26.81
C ILE A 6 -22.16 -18.14 25.77
N CYS A 7 -21.59 -19.32 25.84
CA CYS A 7 -20.67 -19.85 24.85
C CYS A 7 -21.45 -20.75 23.88
N LEU A 8 -21.31 -20.49 22.57
CA LEU A 8 -21.90 -21.39 21.56
C LEU A 8 -21.16 -22.73 21.54
N HIS A 9 -21.92 -23.79 21.33
CA HIS A 9 -21.32 -25.11 21.15
C HIS A 9 -20.37 -25.09 19.92
N PRO A 10 -19.17 -25.68 20.01
CA PRO A 10 -18.16 -25.60 18.94
C PRO A 10 -18.70 -26.00 17.56
N VAL A 11 -19.48 -27.06 17.45
CA VAL A 11 -20.10 -27.52 16.18
C VAL A 11 -21.03 -26.45 15.57
N VAL A 12 -21.79 -25.74 16.40
CA VAL A 12 -22.69 -24.68 15.95
C VAL A 12 -21.84 -23.48 15.48
N PHE A 13 -20.79 -23.15 16.20
CA PHE A 13 -19.87 -22.09 15.83
C PHE A 13 -19.18 -22.37 14.48
N GLU A 14 -18.64 -23.58 14.28
CA GLU A 14 -18.04 -24.02 13.00
C GLU A 14 -19.03 -23.96 11.84
N LEU A 15 -20.30 -24.37 12.07
CA LEU A 15 -21.34 -24.26 11.05
C LEU A 15 -21.61 -22.79 10.67
N MET A 16 -21.70 -21.91 11.67
CA MET A 16 -21.89 -20.47 11.43
C MET A 16 -20.70 -19.85 10.70
N GLU A 17 -19.46 -20.23 11.04
CA GLU A 17 -18.26 -19.80 10.33
C GLU A 17 -18.30 -20.26 8.86
N ARG A 18 -18.69 -21.50 8.59
CA ARG A 18 -18.81 -22.02 7.22
C ARG A 18 -19.93 -21.35 6.43
N LEU A 19 -21.07 -21.08 7.05
CA LEU A 19 -22.15 -20.29 6.43
C LEU A 19 -21.66 -18.87 6.09
N ALA A 20 -20.97 -18.23 7.01
CA ALA A 20 -20.37 -16.94 6.78
C ALA A 20 -19.30 -16.98 5.66
N PHE A 21 -18.45 -18.01 5.65
CA PHE A 21 -17.46 -18.24 4.60
C PHE A 21 -18.12 -18.36 3.20
N VAL A 22 -19.19 -19.14 3.09
CA VAL A 22 -19.95 -19.26 1.83
C VAL A 22 -20.64 -17.95 1.47
N TYR A 23 -21.19 -17.24 2.46
CA TYR A 23 -21.89 -15.96 2.22
C TYR A 23 -20.94 -14.87 1.76
N TYR A 24 -19.80 -14.69 2.44
CA TYR A 24 -18.84 -13.62 2.17
C TYR A 24 -17.72 -14.02 1.18
N ARG A 25 -17.71 -15.28 0.72
CA ARG A 25 -16.70 -15.83 -0.21
C ARG A 25 -15.26 -15.78 0.32
N GLY A 26 -15.10 -15.78 1.59
CA GLY A 26 -13.81 -15.79 2.28
C GLY A 26 -14.04 -15.91 3.77
N LYS A 27 -12.98 -16.13 4.55
CA LYS A 27 -13.13 -16.19 6.00
C LYS A 27 -13.44 -14.78 6.52
N PRO A 28 -14.65 -14.52 6.97
CA PRO A 28 -14.92 -13.29 7.69
C PRO A 28 -14.16 -13.38 9.02
N VAL A 29 -13.47 -12.33 9.41
CA VAL A 29 -13.36 -12.08 10.84
C VAL A 29 -14.80 -11.79 11.28
N LEU A 30 -15.45 -12.78 11.92
CA LEU A 30 -16.89 -12.79 12.18
C LEU A 30 -17.40 -11.46 12.79
N GLY A 31 -16.52 -10.79 13.58
CA GLY A 31 -16.79 -9.48 14.13
C GLY A 31 -16.86 -8.35 13.11
N THR A 32 -16.02 -8.31 12.08
CA THR A 32 -15.94 -7.14 11.18
C THR A 32 -17.04 -7.11 10.14
N MET A 33 -17.51 -8.26 9.65
CA MET A 33 -18.52 -8.31 8.58
C MET A 33 -19.94 -8.18 9.11
N LEU A 34 -20.24 -8.81 10.25
CA LEU A 34 -21.48 -8.54 10.98
C LEU A 34 -21.54 -7.08 11.42
N THR A 35 -20.42 -6.54 11.86
CA THR A 35 -20.29 -5.12 12.22
C THR A 35 -20.60 -4.22 11.02
N SER A 36 -20.11 -4.53 9.81
CA SER A 36 -20.41 -3.73 8.61
C SER A 36 -21.91 -3.74 8.27
N ALA A 37 -22.56 -4.90 8.35
CA ALA A 37 -24.01 -5.00 8.12
C ALA A 37 -24.82 -4.27 9.19
N VAL A 38 -24.44 -4.37 10.46
CA VAL A 38 -25.08 -3.65 11.57
C VAL A 38 -24.88 -2.14 11.43
N LEU A 39 -23.69 -1.69 11.11
CA LEU A 39 -23.38 -0.26 10.93
C LEU A 39 -24.12 0.34 9.73
N ALA A 40 -24.31 -0.44 8.66
CA ALA A 40 -25.14 -0.03 7.53
C ALA A 40 -26.62 0.08 7.94
N ARG A 41 -27.17 -0.92 8.62
CA ARG A 41 -28.58 -0.91 9.07
C ARG A 41 -28.89 0.16 10.11
N THR A 42 -27.91 0.57 10.88
CA THR A 42 -28.04 1.67 11.86
C THR A 42 -27.71 3.04 11.26
N ASN A 43 -27.57 3.13 9.94
CA ASN A 43 -27.20 4.35 9.18
C ASN A 43 -25.91 5.03 9.69
N LYS A 44 -25.01 4.28 10.34
CA LYS A 44 -23.70 4.80 10.74
C LYS A 44 -22.71 4.83 9.60
N PHE A 45 -22.82 3.87 8.66
CA PHE A 45 -22.06 3.83 7.42
C PHE A 45 -22.99 3.71 6.23
N VAL A 46 -22.78 4.56 5.24
CA VAL A 46 -23.40 4.46 3.91
C VAL A 46 -22.36 3.86 2.98
N PHE A 47 -22.63 2.70 2.44
CA PHE A 47 -21.74 2.04 1.48
C PHE A 47 -21.99 2.56 0.06
N PRO A 48 -20.97 2.48 -0.84
CA PRO A 48 -21.16 2.83 -2.25
C PRO A 48 -22.30 2.02 -2.87
N SER A 49 -23.03 2.65 -3.79
CA SER A 49 -24.04 1.96 -4.58
C SER A 49 -23.38 1.19 -5.73
N TYR A 50 -23.59 -0.12 -5.81
CA TYR A 50 -23.13 -0.98 -6.89
C TYR A 50 -24.05 -2.18 -7.08
N ILE A 51 -24.01 -2.77 -8.26
CA ILE A 51 -24.72 -4.02 -8.56
C ILE A 51 -23.87 -5.18 -8.06
N TYR A 52 -24.41 -5.99 -7.17
CA TYR A 52 -23.79 -7.24 -6.75
C TYR A 52 -24.64 -8.41 -7.27
N ALA A 53 -24.01 -9.25 -8.09
CA ALA A 53 -24.62 -10.47 -8.61
C ALA A 53 -23.83 -11.65 -8.10
N ARG A 54 -24.42 -12.40 -7.16
CA ARG A 54 -23.77 -13.59 -6.61
C ARG A 54 -23.71 -14.68 -7.67
N GLN A 55 -22.50 -15.18 -7.92
CA GLN A 55 -22.30 -16.34 -8.78
C GLN A 55 -22.76 -17.61 -8.05
N SER A 56 -23.87 -18.19 -8.48
CA SER A 56 -24.45 -19.39 -7.85
C SER A 56 -23.55 -20.62 -7.97
N GLN A 57 -22.76 -20.70 -9.04
CA GLN A 57 -21.89 -21.86 -9.35
C GLN A 57 -20.40 -21.62 -9.06
N LEU A 58 -20.08 -20.80 -8.07
CA LEU A 58 -18.68 -20.54 -7.73
C LEU A 58 -17.94 -21.83 -7.29
N PHE A 59 -18.61 -22.68 -6.57
CA PHE A 59 -18.15 -24.01 -6.18
C PHE A 59 -19.06 -25.06 -6.84
N PRO A 60 -18.65 -25.67 -7.97
CA PRO A 60 -19.46 -26.65 -8.69
C PRO A 60 -19.85 -27.85 -7.82
N THR A 61 -18.97 -28.29 -6.93
CA THR A 61 -19.19 -29.40 -6.02
C THR A 61 -18.92 -29.03 -4.55
N ARG A 62 -19.45 -29.83 -3.62
CA ARG A 62 -19.10 -29.71 -2.21
C ARG A 62 -17.59 -29.89 -1.98
N SER A 63 -16.95 -30.78 -2.75
CA SER A 63 -15.51 -31.01 -2.65
C SER A 63 -14.71 -29.75 -2.98
N ASP A 64 -15.10 -29.00 -4.04
CA ASP A 64 -14.42 -27.77 -4.41
C ASP A 64 -14.48 -26.72 -3.30
N LEU A 65 -15.63 -26.60 -2.61
CA LEU A 65 -15.77 -25.71 -1.47
C LEU A 65 -14.85 -26.11 -0.30
N LEU A 66 -14.84 -27.41 0.05
CA LEU A 66 -14.04 -27.91 1.17
C LEU A 66 -12.53 -27.79 0.90
N LEU A 67 -12.09 -28.06 -0.33
CA LEU A 67 -10.69 -27.88 -0.75
C LEU A 67 -10.29 -26.40 -0.72
N TYR A 68 -11.18 -25.50 -1.11
CA TYR A 68 -10.91 -24.07 -1.04
C TYR A 68 -10.87 -23.57 0.41
N GLU A 69 -11.83 -24.01 1.27
CA GLU A 69 -11.86 -23.70 2.71
C GLU A 69 -10.55 -24.11 3.38
N GLN A 70 -10.11 -25.34 3.14
CA GLN A 70 -8.86 -25.88 3.68
C GLN A 70 -7.64 -25.09 3.20
N ALA A 71 -7.58 -24.76 1.90
CA ALA A 71 -6.48 -23.99 1.34
C ALA A 71 -6.40 -22.56 1.94
N ILE A 72 -7.54 -21.92 2.23
CA ILE A 72 -7.57 -20.64 2.94
C ILE A 72 -7.07 -20.78 4.37
N GLN A 73 -7.49 -21.82 5.10
CA GLN A 73 -7.00 -22.08 6.46
C GLN A 73 -5.48 -22.27 6.48
N TRP A 74 -4.93 -23.02 5.52
CA TRP A 74 -3.48 -23.19 5.38
C TRP A 74 -2.77 -21.89 5.05
N ALA A 75 -3.37 -21.03 4.22
CA ALA A 75 -2.79 -19.73 3.89
C ALA A 75 -2.75 -18.79 5.11
N GLU A 76 -3.80 -18.75 5.91
CA GLU A 76 -3.83 -17.97 7.16
C GLU A 76 -2.83 -18.52 8.19
N TYR A 77 -2.75 -19.85 8.31
CA TYR A 77 -1.78 -20.48 9.19
C TYR A 77 -0.34 -20.17 8.76
N ALA A 78 -0.05 -20.18 7.46
CA ALA A 78 1.26 -19.80 6.94
C ALA A 78 1.58 -18.32 7.25
N ASP A 79 0.62 -17.41 7.11
CA ASP A 79 0.81 -16.00 7.48
C ASP A 79 1.14 -15.84 8.97
N MET A 80 0.40 -16.51 9.84
CA MET A 80 0.66 -16.51 11.30
C MET A 80 2.06 -17.03 11.62
N LEU A 81 2.48 -18.15 11.00
CA LEU A 81 3.80 -18.72 11.20
C LEU A 81 4.93 -17.79 10.71
N VAL A 82 4.73 -17.09 9.60
CA VAL A 82 5.68 -16.09 9.08
C VAL A 82 5.82 -14.91 10.05
N ASP A 83 4.73 -14.45 10.65
CA ASP A 83 4.79 -13.38 11.65
C ASP A 83 5.51 -13.86 12.93
N GLN A 84 5.22 -15.07 13.39
CA GLN A 84 5.84 -15.68 14.58
C GLN A 84 7.33 -16.02 14.40
N MET A 85 7.79 -16.34 13.17
CA MET A 85 9.19 -16.71 12.93
C MET A 85 10.20 -15.60 13.27
N ARG A 86 9.75 -14.36 13.43
CA ARG A 86 10.58 -13.22 13.86
C ARG A 86 11.12 -13.43 15.27
N THR A 87 10.34 -14.08 16.13
CA THR A 87 10.67 -14.37 17.53
C THR A 87 10.96 -15.85 17.79
N GLN A 88 10.40 -16.76 16.98
CA GLN A 88 10.44 -18.22 17.19
C GLN A 88 10.90 -18.94 15.92
N VAL A 89 12.09 -19.53 15.95
CA VAL A 89 12.64 -20.26 14.80
C VAL A 89 11.82 -21.52 14.46
N ASP A 90 11.19 -22.16 15.45
CA ASP A 90 10.39 -23.36 15.24
C ASP A 90 9.15 -23.09 14.40
N ALA A 91 8.60 -21.87 14.43
CA ALA A 91 7.54 -21.46 13.52
C ALA A 91 7.94 -21.58 12.04
N ALA A 92 9.21 -21.25 11.72
CA ALA A 92 9.74 -21.42 10.36
C ALA A 92 9.81 -22.91 9.95
N LYS A 93 10.21 -23.81 10.86
CA LYS A 93 10.23 -25.27 10.60
C LYS A 93 8.81 -25.80 10.37
N THR A 94 7.86 -25.40 11.22
CA THR A 94 6.44 -25.75 11.07
C THR A 94 5.88 -25.28 9.74
N CYS A 95 6.24 -24.08 9.28
CA CYS A 95 5.82 -23.56 7.97
C CYS A 95 6.39 -24.39 6.82
N VAL A 96 7.62 -24.90 6.93
CA VAL A 96 8.22 -25.80 5.92
C VAL A 96 7.52 -27.15 5.90
N THR A 97 7.13 -27.70 7.05
CA THR A 97 6.30 -28.93 7.12
C THR A 97 4.93 -28.71 6.47
N LEU A 98 4.30 -27.55 6.70
CA LEU A 98 3.07 -27.17 6.00
C LEU A 98 3.26 -27.11 4.49
N LEU A 99 4.40 -26.55 4.03
CA LEU A 99 4.75 -26.50 2.61
C LEU A 99 4.83 -27.89 1.99
N ASP A 100 5.41 -28.89 2.70
CA ASP A 100 5.50 -30.28 2.24
C ASP A 100 4.11 -30.89 1.98
N THR A 101 3.11 -30.49 2.76
CA THR A 101 1.71 -30.90 2.58
C THR A 101 1.03 -30.12 1.44
N CYS A 102 1.28 -28.82 1.33
CA CYS A 102 0.60 -27.94 0.39
C CYS A 102 1.13 -28.06 -1.04
N GLU A 103 2.41 -28.37 -1.24
CA GLU A 103 3.05 -28.41 -2.56
C GLU A 103 2.44 -29.48 -3.48
N PRO A 104 2.21 -30.74 -3.06
CA PRO A 104 1.53 -31.74 -3.89
C PRO A 104 0.07 -31.36 -4.21
N ALA A 105 -0.65 -30.78 -3.25
CA ALA A 105 -2.01 -30.28 -3.46
C ALA A 105 -2.05 -29.16 -4.50
N TRP A 106 -1.09 -28.22 -4.42
CA TRP A 106 -0.94 -27.16 -5.42
C TRP A 106 -0.65 -27.70 -6.83
N MET A 107 0.26 -28.67 -6.95
CA MET A 107 0.58 -29.31 -8.23
C MET A 107 -0.65 -29.99 -8.85
N THR A 108 -1.47 -30.65 -8.03
CA THR A 108 -2.73 -31.27 -8.46
C THR A 108 -3.73 -30.21 -8.92
N ALA A 109 -3.92 -29.13 -8.14
CA ALA A 109 -4.78 -28.02 -8.49
C ALA A 109 -4.35 -27.35 -9.81
N LEU A 110 -3.05 -27.18 -10.02
CA LEU A 110 -2.50 -26.60 -11.24
C LEU A 110 -2.79 -27.49 -12.47
N ARG A 111 -2.58 -28.80 -12.35
CA ARG A 111 -2.90 -29.74 -13.44
C ARG A 111 -4.39 -29.72 -13.78
N GLN A 112 -5.27 -29.69 -12.80
CA GLN A 112 -6.72 -29.61 -13.00
C GLN A 112 -7.10 -28.35 -13.80
N ILE A 113 -6.56 -27.19 -13.45
CA ILE A 113 -6.82 -25.94 -14.18
C ILE A 113 -6.21 -25.95 -15.57
N GLN A 114 -5.00 -26.47 -15.75
CA GLN A 114 -4.37 -26.61 -17.06
C GLN A 114 -5.19 -27.51 -17.99
N ASN A 115 -5.71 -28.63 -17.49
CA ASN A 115 -6.57 -29.52 -18.26
C ASN A 115 -7.92 -28.85 -18.60
N LYS A 116 -8.48 -28.05 -17.69
CA LYS A 116 -9.74 -27.32 -17.92
C LYS A 116 -9.57 -26.19 -18.94
N TYR A 117 -8.40 -25.55 -18.98
CA TYR A 117 -8.10 -24.40 -19.85
C TYR A 117 -6.78 -24.60 -20.61
N PRO A 118 -6.71 -25.55 -21.56
CA PRO A 118 -5.47 -25.92 -22.26
C PRO A 118 -4.88 -24.77 -23.07
N ASN A 119 -5.74 -23.89 -23.60
CA ASN A 119 -5.34 -22.70 -24.38
C ASN A 119 -5.23 -21.41 -23.53
N GLY A 120 -5.14 -21.56 -22.20
CA GLY A 120 -5.18 -20.43 -21.28
C GLY A 120 -6.60 -20.04 -20.88
N ILE A 121 -6.70 -19.20 -19.86
CA ILE A 121 -8.00 -18.77 -19.32
C ILE A 121 -8.47 -17.48 -19.99
N GLN A 122 -9.75 -17.44 -20.35
CA GLN A 122 -10.41 -16.25 -20.87
C GLN A 122 -10.59 -15.19 -19.77
N ARG A 123 -10.62 -13.91 -20.15
CA ARG A 123 -10.71 -12.77 -19.22
C ARG A 123 -11.94 -12.85 -18.31
N GLU A 124 -13.06 -13.32 -18.84
CA GLU A 124 -14.33 -13.43 -18.12
C GLU A 124 -14.29 -14.46 -16.99
N HIS A 125 -13.50 -15.52 -17.15
CA HIS A 125 -13.37 -16.58 -16.15
C HIS A 125 -12.24 -16.35 -15.15
N TYR A 126 -11.27 -15.50 -15.50
CA TYR A 126 -10.11 -15.25 -14.67
C TYR A 126 -10.45 -14.72 -13.26
N PRO A 127 -11.43 -13.80 -13.08
CA PRO A 127 -11.82 -13.30 -11.75
C PRO A 127 -12.24 -14.39 -10.77
N LEU A 128 -12.83 -15.48 -11.27
CA LEU A 128 -13.32 -16.57 -10.43
C LEU A 128 -12.21 -17.49 -9.93
N LEU A 129 -11.01 -17.47 -10.54
CA LEU A 129 -9.87 -18.26 -10.06
C LEU A 129 -9.40 -17.89 -8.65
N ARG A 130 -9.74 -16.70 -8.16
CA ARG A 130 -9.46 -16.31 -6.77
C ARG A 130 -10.11 -17.22 -5.75
N PHE A 131 -11.22 -17.87 -6.11
CA PHE A 131 -11.97 -18.80 -5.29
C PHE A 131 -11.57 -20.27 -5.53
N HIS A 132 -10.51 -20.50 -6.30
CA HIS A 132 -9.94 -21.83 -6.50
C HIS A 132 -8.85 -22.11 -5.47
N GLN A 133 -8.79 -23.34 -4.96
CA GLN A 133 -7.78 -23.77 -3.97
C GLN A 133 -6.34 -23.41 -4.39
N GLY A 134 -6.02 -23.52 -5.70
CA GLY A 134 -4.71 -23.20 -6.25
C GLY A 134 -4.28 -21.76 -6.02
N TRP A 135 -5.23 -20.82 -5.92
CA TRP A 135 -4.93 -19.41 -5.60
C TRP A 135 -4.41 -19.26 -4.17
N ALA A 136 -5.11 -19.86 -3.20
CA ALA A 136 -4.69 -19.82 -1.79
C ALA A 136 -3.39 -20.60 -1.57
N LEU A 137 -3.25 -21.77 -2.18
CA LEU A 137 -2.03 -22.58 -2.10
C LEU A 137 -0.82 -21.87 -2.69
N THR A 138 -0.98 -21.10 -3.80
CA THR A 138 0.10 -20.27 -4.35
C THR A 138 0.62 -19.27 -3.32
N ARG A 139 -0.27 -18.71 -2.50
CA ARG A 139 0.12 -17.82 -1.37
C ARG A 139 0.96 -18.56 -0.34
N VAL A 140 0.56 -19.78 0.04
CA VAL A 140 1.33 -20.61 0.99
C VAL A 140 2.73 -20.87 0.48
N LEU A 141 2.87 -21.31 -0.77
CA LEU A 141 4.19 -21.61 -1.38
C LEU A 141 5.08 -20.38 -1.36
N PHE A 142 4.56 -19.21 -1.72
CA PHE A 142 5.34 -17.99 -1.76
C PHE A 142 5.71 -17.48 -0.35
N LYS A 143 4.80 -17.58 0.61
CA LYS A 143 5.06 -17.22 2.02
C LYS A 143 6.09 -18.15 2.65
N ALA A 144 6.05 -19.43 2.37
CA ALA A 144 7.03 -20.40 2.84
C ALA A 144 8.47 -20.08 2.36
N CYS A 145 8.65 -19.34 1.26
CA CYS A 145 9.98 -18.86 0.84
C CYS A 145 10.67 -18.01 1.90
N GLU A 146 9.92 -17.21 2.68
CA GLU A 146 10.48 -16.41 3.79
C GLU A 146 11.02 -17.32 4.90
N CYS A 147 10.32 -18.42 5.20
CA CYS A 147 10.72 -19.40 6.19
C CYS A 147 11.95 -20.22 5.72
N LEU A 148 11.96 -20.63 4.44
CA LEU A 148 13.11 -21.32 3.83
C LEU A 148 14.36 -20.43 3.85
N ALA A 149 14.22 -19.14 3.59
CA ALA A 149 15.31 -18.17 3.70
C ALA A 149 15.84 -18.07 5.14
N ARG A 150 14.96 -18.04 6.13
CA ARG A 150 15.32 -17.99 7.56
C ARG A 150 16.10 -19.22 8.01
N LEU A 151 15.76 -20.38 7.45
CA LEU A 151 16.43 -21.66 7.75
C LEU A 151 17.68 -21.93 6.89
N GLY A 152 17.97 -21.08 5.90
CA GLY A 152 19.12 -21.25 5.00
C GLY A 152 18.90 -22.26 3.87
N HIS A 153 17.65 -22.69 3.62
CA HIS A 153 17.30 -23.67 2.58
C HIS A 153 17.18 -22.99 1.20
N TYR A 154 18.20 -22.27 0.78
CA TYR A 154 18.16 -21.40 -0.42
C TYR A 154 17.92 -22.16 -1.73
N GLN A 155 18.43 -23.38 -1.87
CA GLN A 155 18.20 -24.17 -3.10
C GLN A 155 16.71 -24.51 -3.25
N ARG A 156 16.06 -24.97 -2.18
CA ARG A 156 14.63 -25.27 -2.18
C ARG A 156 13.80 -24.01 -2.46
N GLU A 157 14.18 -22.89 -1.87
CA GLU A 157 13.53 -21.60 -2.13
C GLU A 157 13.62 -21.21 -3.62
N MET A 158 14.80 -21.35 -4.24
CA MET A 158 14.97 -21.10 -5.67
C MET A 158 14.08 -22.03 -6.52
N ASP A 159 13.93 -23.29 -6.14
CA ASP A 159 13.14 -24.26 -6.89
C ASP A 159 11.63 -23.96 -6.76
N ILE A 160 11.15 -23.53 -5.59
CA ILE A 160 9.78 -23.03 -5.42
C ILE A 160 9.53 -21.79 -6.30
N CYS A 161 10.43 -20.80 -6.29
CA CYS A 161 10.30 -19.61 -7.14
C CYS A 161 10.24 -19.98 -8.64
N LYS A 162 11.09 -20.91 -9.10
CA LYS A 162 11.05 -21.40 -10.49
C LYS A 162 9.72 -22.06 -10.82
N ARG A 163 9.20 -22.93 -9.94
CA ARG A 163 7.89 -23.60 -10.13
C ARG A 163 6.76 -22.58 -10.19
N LEU A 164 6.73 -21.59 -9.30
CA LEU A 164 5.75 -20.52 -9.36
C LEU A 164 5.79 -19.77 -10.69
N LEU A 165 6.97 -19.57 -11.27
CA LEU A 165 7.16 -18.90 -12.56
C LEU A 165 6.75 -19.75 -13.78
N THR A 166 6.55 -21.08 -13.66
CA THR A 166 6.10 -21.92 -14.76
C THR A 166 4.63 -21.75 -15.09
N GLN A 167 3.81 -21.16 -14.19
CA GLN A 167 2.37 -21.02 -14.36
C GLN A 167 1.93 -19.56 -14.56
N ARG A 168 0.75 -19.35 -15.16
CA ARG A 168 0.10 -18.06 -15.40
C ARG A 168 -1.39 -18.07 -15.03
N PHE A 169 -1.81 -18.96 -14.13
CA PHE A 169 -3.20 -19.08 -13.68
C PHE A 169 -3.48 -18.37 -12.37
N PHE A 170 -2.51 -18.38 -11.44
CA PHE A 170 -2.69 -17.86 -10.09
C PHE A 170 -1.66 -16.78 -9.80
N TRP A 171 -2.11 -15.63 -9.27
CA TRP A 171 -1.25 -14.54 -8.79
C TRP A 171 -0.23 -14.02 -9.80
N ARG A 172 -0.68 -13.68 -11.01
CA ARG A 172 0.20 -13.16 -12.08
C ARG A 172 0.92 -11.89 -11.65
N ASP A 173 0.26 -10.99 -10.89
CA ASP A 173 0.84 -9.76 -10.36
C ASP A 173 2.06 -10.00 -9.46
N ARG A 174 2.17 -11.18 -8.89
CA ARG A 174 3.29 -11.54 -8.01
C ARG A 174 4.49 -12.13 -8.75
N ARG A 175 4.39 -12.33 -10.05
CA ARG A 175 5.51 -12.85 -10.87
C ARG A 175 6.76 -11.97 -10.74
N GLY A 176 6.60 -10.64 -10.70
CA GLY A 176 7.69 -9.71 -10.43
C GLY A 176 8.39 -9.97 -9.10
N ALA A 177 7.65 -10.29 -8.03
CA ALA A 177 8.22 -10.66 -6.73
C ALA A 177 8.98 -11.99 -6.78
N TRP A 178 8.44 -12.99 -7.49
CA TRP A 178 9.10 -14.29 -7.67
C TRP A 178 10.39 -14.15 -8.48
N HIS A 179 10.38 -13.35 -9.54
CA HIS A 179 11.57 -13.00 -10.31
C HIS A 179 12.60 -12.29 -9.44
N GLU A 180 12.20 -11.23 -8.73
CA GLU A 180 13.10 -10.46 -7.86
C GLU A 180 13.78 -11.36 -6.83
N ARG A 181 13.01 -12.25 -6.19
CA ARG A 181 13.54 -13.18 -5.19
C ARG A 181 14.51 -14.18 -5.80
N LEU A 182 14.17 -14.81 -6.93
CA LEU A 182 15.03 -15.75 -7.65
C LEU A 182 16.34 -15.09 -8.09
N ILE A 183 16.29 -13.88 -8.63
CA ILE A 183 17.45 -13.09 -9.07
C ILE A 183 18.36 -12.79 -7.88
N LEU A 184 17.79 -12.41 -6.73
CA LEU A 184 18.57 -12.12 -5.51
C LEU A 184 19.31 -13.36 -5.03
N LEU A 185 18.65 -14.51 -4.99
CA LEU A 185 19.25 -15.78 -4.58
C LEU A 185 20.33 -16.24 -5.56
N THR A 186 20.06 -16.16 -6.87
CA THR A 186 21.03 -16.52 -7.91
C THR A 186 22.29 -15.64 -7.84
N GLY A 187 22.12 -14.33 -7.68
CA GLY A 187 23.26 -13.41 -7.57
C GLY A 187 24.09 -13.57 -6.29
N ARG A 188 23.48 -14.13 -5.23
CA ARG A 188 24.14 -14.37 -3.95
C ARG A 188 24.81 -15.75 -3.86
N HIS A 189 24.16 -16.80 -4.41
CA HIS A 189 24.58 -18.20 -4.23
C HIS A 189 25.10 -18.87 -5.51
N LYS A 190 25.00 -18.22 -6.68
CA LYS A 190 25.50 -18.71 -7.96
C LYS A 190 26.39 -17.67 -8.62
N SER A 191 25.84 -16.90 -9.58
CA SER A 191 26.58 -15.98 -10.42
C SER A 191 25.84 -14.67 -10.63
N LYS A 192 26.57 -13.55 -10.59
CA LYS A 192 26.01 -12.22 -10.94
C LYS A 192 25.61 -12.14 -12.41
N ALA A 193 26.31 -12.85 -13.30
CA ALA A 193 25.99 -12.89 -14.71
C ALA A 193 24.67 -13.62 -14.98
N GLU A 194 24.43 -14.76 -14.32
CA GLU A 194 23.14 -15.46 -14.38
C GLU A 194 22.02 -14.62 -13.78
N ALA A 195 22.28 -13.92 -12.67
CA ALA A 195 21.30 -13.00 -12.08
C ALA A 195 20.93 -11.86 -13.05
N LEU A 196 21.90 -11.31 -13.78
CA LEU A 196 21.62 -10.29 -14.80
C LEU A 196 20.77 -10.84 -15.96
N ALA A 197 21.09 -12.04 -16.44
CA ALA A 197 20.30 -12.70 -17.48
C ALA A 197 18.84 -12.94 -17.02
N LEU A 198 18.64 -13.35 -15.76
CA LEU A 198 17.30 -13.48 -15.17
C LEU A 198 16.59 -12.12 -15.04
N CYS A 199 17.30 -11.02 -14.75
CA CYS A 199 16.72 -9.68 -14.76
C CYS A 199 16.16 -9.31 -16.14
N HIS A 200 16.93 -9.52 -17.20
CA HIS A 200 16.47 -9.25 -18.56
C HIS A 200 15.24 -10.09 -18.92
N LYS A 201 15.23 -11.38 -18.56
CA LYS A 201 14.06 -12.24 -18.75
C LYS A 201 12.84 -11.74 -17.97
N ALA A 202 13.02 -11.27 -16.74
CA ALA A 202 11.95 -10.75 -15.90
C ALA A 202 11.36 -9.43 -16.44
N LEU A 203 12.19 -8.57 -17.05
CA LEU A 203 11.75 -7.32 -17.69
C LEU A 203 10.94 -7.56 -18.96
N LEU A 204 11.11 -8.73 -19.62
CA LEU A 204 10.33 -9.14 -20.79
C LEU A 204 9.05 -9.92 -20.43
N ASP A 205 8.85 -10.28 -19.16
CA ASP A 205 7.64 -10.98 -18.73
C ASP A 205 6.44 -10.00 -18.68
N PRO A 206 5.40 -10.18 -19.55
CA PRO A 206 4.29 -9.25 -19.67
C PRO A 206 3.43 -9.14 -18.39
N ASP A 207 3.51 -10.12 -17.50
CA ASP A 207 2.81 -10.11 -16.22
C ASP A 207 3.67 -9.52 -15.09
N THR A 208 4.84 -8.96 -15.39
CA THR A 208 5.64 -8.24 -14.39
C THR A 208 5.01 -6.88 -14.14
N HIS A 209 4.50 -6.70 -12.92
CA HIS A 209 3.85 -5.48 -12.47
C HIS A 209 4.79 -4.26 -12.52
N LEU A 210 4.27 -3.08 -12.87
CA LEU A 210 5.03 -1.85 -13.09
C LEU A 210 6.01 -1.51 -11.95
N LEU A 211 5.59 -1.65 -10.68
CA LEU A 211 6.47 -1.37 -9.54
C LEU A 211 7.64 -2.37 -9.43
N TYR A 212 7.45 -3.62 -9.84
CA TYR A 212 8.54 -4.57 -9.93
C TYR A 212 9.46 -4.27 -11.12
N MET A 213 8.95 -3.72 -12.21
CA MET A 213 9.78 -3.23 -13.32
C MET A 213 10.83 -2.22 -12.83
N PHE A 214 10.45 -1.22 -12.02
CA PHE A 214 11.39 -0.26 -11.44
C PHE A 214 12.45 -0.94 -10.56
N ARG A 215 12.05 -1.88 -9.70
CA ARG A 215 12.97 -2.64 -8.85
C ARG A 215 13.98 -3.46 -9.68
N LEU A 216 13.50 -4.12 -10.71
CA LEU A 216 14.32 -4.93 -11.61
C LEU A 216 15.29 -4.05 -12.41
N GLN A 217 14.85 -2.92 -12.93
CA GLN A 217 15.70 -1.95 -13.63
C GLN A 217 16.83 -1.44 -12.73
N ARG A 218 16.54 -1.05 -11.49
CA ARG A 218 17.56 -0.68 -10.50
C ARG A 218 18.55 -1.82 -10.23
N ARG A 219 18.07 -3.05 -10.21
CA ARG A 219 18.92 -4.23 -10.02
C ARG A 219 19.81 -4.49 -11.23
N VAL A 220 19.30 -4.30 -12.46
CA VAL A 220 20.12 -4.36 -13.68
C VAL A 220 21.25 -3.35 -13.59
N VAL A 221 20.97 -2.09 -13.32
CA VAL A 221 22.00 -1.03 -13.17
C VAL A 221 23.08 -1.42 -12.17
N ARG A 222 22.67 -1.97 -11.01
CA ARG A 222 23.62 -2.42 -9.98
C ARG A 222 24.47 -3.61 -10.43
N LEU A 223 23.87 -4.61 -11.08
CA LEU A 223 24.59 -5.79 -11.57
C LEU A 223 25.51 -5.44 -12.72
N GLU A 224 25.10 -4.61 -13.66
CA GLU A 224 25.94 -4.11 -14.76
C GLU A 224 27.17 -3.35 -14.23
N SER A 225 26.99 -2.51 -13.21
CA SER A 225 28.09 -1.83 -12.54
C SER A 225 29.05 -2.81 -11.85
N GLN A 226 28.52 -3.81 -11.12
CA GLN A 226 29.33 -4.82 -10.44
C GLN A 226 30.08 -5.74 -11.43
N LEU A 227 29.53 -6.00 -12.59
CA LEU A 227 30.15 -6.76 -13.67
C LEU A 227 31.06 -5.90 -14.56
N LYS A 228 31.20 -4.60 -14.24
CA LYS A 228 32.03 -3.63 -14.99
C LYS A 228 31.68 -3.53 -16.48
N ILE A 229 30.39 -3.70 -16.81
CA ILE A 229 29.91 -3.57 -18.21
C ILE A 229 30.12 -2.13 -18.67
N PRO A 230 30.72 -1.91 -19.86
CA PRO A 230 30.91 -0.55 -20.41
C PRO A 230 29.58 0.20 -20.57
N LEU A 231 29.58 1.51 -20.32
CA LEU A 231 28.36 2.36 -20.36
C LEU A 231 27.58 2.22 -21.67
N LYS A 232 28.28 2.12 -22.80
CA LYS A 232 27.66 1.95 -24.13
C LYS A 232 26.82 0.68 -24.28
N ASN A 233 27.12 -0.36 -23.49
CA ASN A 233 26.47 -1.67 -23.53
C ASN A 233 25.47 -1.86 -22.38
N ARG A 234 25.31 -0.87 -21.51
CA ARG A 234 24.35 -0.94 -20.40
C ARG A 234 22.92 -0.71 -20.87
N HIS A 235 21.97 -1.23 -20.10
CA HIS A 235 20.55 -1.05 -20.33
C HIS A 235 20.18 0.45 -20.38
N LEU A 236 19.24 0.82 -21.24
CA LEU A 236 18.82 2.23 -21.45
C LEU A 236 18.38 2.93 -20.17
N PHE A 237 17.73 2.23 -19.26
CA PHE A 237 17.31 2.79 -17.97
C PHE A 237 18.47 3.38 -17.16
N ALA A 238 19.67 2.79 -17.24
CA ALA A 238 20.86 3.33 -16.58
C ALA A 238 21.28 4.72 -17.09
N ARG A 239 20.80 5.10 -18.28
CA ARG A 239 21.16 6.37 -18.96
C ARG A 239 20.10 7.45 -18.78
N SER A 240 18.85 7.09 -18.47
CA SER A 240 17.71 8.01 -18.39
C SER A 240 17.14 8.16 -16.98
N HIS A 241 17.83 7.65 -15.98
CA HIS A 241 17.36 7.69 -14.60
C HIS A 241 17.38 9.12 -14.06
N CYS A 242 16.21 9.64 -13.69
CA CYS A 242 16.10 10.92 -12.98
C CYS A 242 16.21 10.69 -11.48
N GLU A 243 16.98 11.54 -10.80
CA GLU A 243 17.04 11.54 -9.34
C GLU A 243 16.15 12.63 -8.75
N PRO A 244 15.62 12.44 -7.52
CA PRO A 244 14.86 13.48 -6.85
C PRO A 244 15.76 14.69 -6.52
N ASN A 245 15.18 15.87 -6.47
CA ASN A 245 15.90 17.06 -6.01
C ASN A 245 16.25 16.90 -4.53
N VAL A 246 17.49 17.17 -4.15
CA VAL A 246 17.89 17.18 -2.74
C VAL A 246 17.73 18.59 -2.19
N VAL A 247 16.80 18.75 -1.24
CA VAL A 247 16.55 20.01 -0.53
C VAL A 247 17.02 19.83 0.91
N CYS A 248 17.87 20.73 1.38
CA CYS A 248 18.35 20.69 2.76
C CYS A 248 17.70 21.84 3.55
N PHE A 249 17.10 21.49 4.70
CA PHE A 249 16.60 22.46 5.68
C PHE A 249 17.41 22.35 6.96
N GLU A 250 17.73 23.48 7.54
CA GLU A 250 18.42 23.57 8.83
C GLU A 250 17.42 23.82 9.95
N GLY A 251 17.49 23.05 11.02
CA GLY A 251 16.55 23.17 12.13
C GLY A 251 17.18 22.89 13.49
N LEU A 252 16.57 23.47 14.53
CA LEU A 252 16.96 23.23 15.91
C LEU A 252 16.27 21.97 16.43
N ARG A 253 17.11 21.03 16.89
CA ARG A 253 16.62 19.81 17.55
C ARG A 253 16.27 20.10 19.00
N VAL A 254 15.04 19.77 19.40
CA VAL A 254 14.61 19.92 20.80
C VAL A 254 14.88 18.62 21.57
N ASN A 255 15.81 18.68 22.53
CA ASN A 255 16.08 17.60 23.47
C ASN A 255 15.22 17.85 24.74
N GLY A 256 14.14 17.09 24.94
CA GLY A 256 13.32 17.27 26.14
C GLY A 256 12.23 16.24 26.35
N HIS A 257 11.90 16.01 27.62
CA HIS A 257 10.76 15.19 28.05
C HIS A 257 9.44 15.84 27.57
N ILE A 258 8.66 15.12 26.80
CA ILE A 258 7.39 15.61 26.27
C ILE A 258 6.30 15.36 27.29
N VAL A 259 5.77 16.42 27.87
CA VAL A 259 4.41 16.40 28.43
C VAL A 259 3.47 16.39 27.21
N ARG A 260 2.76 15.29 26.98
CA ARG A 260 1.74 15.21 25.92
C ARG A 260 0.56 16.09 26.31
N PRO A 261 0.17 17.11 25.55
CA PRO A 261 -1.18 17.63 25.66
C PRO A 261 -2.13 16.54 25.14
N LYS A 262 -3.00 16.05 26.00
CA LYS A 262 -4.12 15.19 25.60
C LYS A 262 -5.00 15.99 24.65
N GLY A 263 -5.07 15.63 23.39
CA GLY A 263 -6.09 16.16 22.48
C GLY A 263 -5.65 16.97 21.25
N ALA A 264 -4.40 16.92 20.80
CA ALA A 264 -4.01 17.63 19.57
C ALA A 264 -4.40 16.83 18.31
N LEU A 265 -5.41 17.31 17.62
CA LEU A 265 -5.77 16.92 16.26
C LEU A 265 -4.62 17.21 15.28
N ARG A 266 -4.41 16.29 14.32
CA ARG A 266 -3.59 16.54 13.14
C ARG A 266 -4.29 17.57 12.25
N GLN A 267 -3.99 18.84 12.44
CA GLN A 267 -4.35 19.89 11.49
C GLN A 267 -3.11 20.63 11.06
N THR A 268 -2.97 20.79 9.76
CA THR A 268 -2.04 21.76 9.22
C THR A 268 -2.51 22.27 7.89
N VAL A 269 -3.12 23.41 7.91
CA VAL A 269 -3.27 24.29 6.77
C VAL A 269 -2.82 25.66 7.23
N LEU A 270 -1.70 26.13 6.74
CA LEU A 270 -1.30 27.54 6.89
C LEU A 270 -1.86 28.33 5.72
N CYS A 271 -2.90 29.10 5.95
CA CYS A 271 -3.40 30.08 5.01
C CYS A 271 -2.61 31.39 5.12
N LYS A 272 -2.34 32.05 3.98
CA LYS A 272 -1.62 33.33 3.86
C LYS A 272 -2.21 34.50 4.67
N ASN A 273 -3.39 34.38 5.25
CA ASN A 273 -4.11 35.48 5.93
C ASN A 273 -4.31 35.28 7.42
N GLY A 274 -3.34 34.69 8.13
CA GLY A 274 -3.22 34.84 9.60
C GLY A 274 -4.44 34.52 10.49
N THR A 275 -5.55 34.06 9.95
CA THR A 275 -6.73 33.69 10.71
C THR A 275 -6.81 32.16 10.86
N ILE A 276 -6.52 31.71 12.07
CA ILE A 276 -6.73 30.32 12.49
C ILE A 276 -8.25 30.12 12.64
N PRO A 277 -8.89 29.20 11.87
CA PRO A 277 -10.26 28.84 12.16
C PRO A 277 -10.34 28.16 13.53
N ALA A 278 -11.35 28.52 14.32
CA ALA A 278 -11.59 27.92 15.62
C ALA A 278 -11.74 26.39 15.51
N PRO A 279 -11.22 25.61 16.48
CA PRO A 279 -11.29 24.17 16.45
C PRO A 279 -12.73 23.70 16.61
N LEU A 280 -13.20 22.88 15.64
CA LEU A 280 -14.45 22.16 15.77
C LEU A 280 -14.31 21.07 16.85
N PRO A 281 -15.36 20.78 17.64
CA PRO A 281 -15.29 19.85 18.76
C PRO A 281 -15.03 18.42 18.26
N ALA A 282 -14.00 17.80 18.81
CA ALA A 282 -13.62 16.42 18.57
C ALA A 282 -14.72 15.46 19.00
N ARG A 283 -15.30 14.71 18.06
CA ARG A 283 -16.02 13.48 18.38
C ARG A 283 -15.00 12.33 18.48
N VAL A 284 -14.83 11.87 19.69
CA VAL A 284 -14.00 10.72 20.07
C VAL A 284 -14.61 9.46 19.47
N SER A 285 -13.92 8.82 18.53
CA SER A 285 -14.15 7.40 18.23
C SER A 285 -13.20 6.57 19.10
N THR A 286 -13.67 6.24 20.29
CA THR A 286 -13.04 5.22 21.13
C THR A 286 -13.42 3.84 20.61
N PHE A 287 -12.56 3.24 19.79
CA PHE A 287 -12.44 1.80 19.75
C PHE A 287 -11.12 1.46 20.44
N ALA A 288 -11.25 1.07 21.71
CA ALA A 288 -10.18 0.46 22.47
C ALA A 288 -9.86 -0.89 21.85
N SER A 289 -8.66 -1.04 21.33
CA SER A 289 -8.05 -2.35 21.12
C SER A 289 -7.76 -2.95 22.49
N PRO A 290 -7.94 -4.28 22.68
CA PRO A 290 -7.66 -4.92 23.95
C PRO A 290 -6.18 -4.77 24.31
N ASP A 291 -5.92 -4.43 25.55
CA ASP A 291 -4.61 -4.33 26.18
C ASP A 291 -3.82 -5.61 26.02
N TYR A 292 -2.90 -5.64 25.04
CA TYR A 292 -1.72 -6.46 25.16
C TYR A 292 -0.67 -5.66 25.92
N LYS A 293 -0.41 -6.03 27.16
CA LYS A 293 0.79 -5.66 27.88
C LYS A 293 1.99 -6.26 27.14
N THR A 294 2.55 -5.49 26.23
CA THR A 294 3.88 -5.76 25.69
C THR A 294 4.88 -5.08 26.60
N ASP A 295 5.81 -5.89 27.13
CA ASP A 295 7.00 -5.45 27.81
C ASP A 295 7.65 -4.28 27.07
N ALA A 296 8.03 -3.26 27.83
CA ALA A 296 8.59 -2.01 27.36
C ALA A 296 9.90 -2.22 26.57
N CYS A 297 9.76 -2.51 25.28
CA CYS A 297 10.81 -2.22 24.33
C CYS A 297 10.94 -0.70 24.29
N LYS A 298 12.11 -0.15 24.62
CA LYS A 298 12.43 1.28 24.56
C LYS A 298 12.17 1.75 23.13
N VAL A 299 10.97 2.21 22.85
CA VAL A 299 10.62 2.86 21.58
C VAL A 299 11.48 4.11 21.53
N GLY A 300 12.39 4.19 20.57
CA GLY A 300 13.29 5.31 20.38
C GLY A 300 12.47 6.61 20.37
N GLN A 301 12.85 7.56 21.22
CA GLN A 301 12.19 8.86 21.28
C GLN A 301 12.24 9.50 19.90
N ARG A 302 11.07 9.79 19.31
CA ARG A 302 11.00 10.50 18.03
C ARG A 302 11.62 11.88 18.21
N THR A 303 12.58 12.21 17.35
CA THR A 303 13.21 13.53 17.30
C THR A 303 12.14 14.61 17.13
N ARG A 304 12.21 15.69 17.92
CA ARG A 304 11.36 16.88 17.80
C ARG A 304 12.19 18.06 17.31
N TRP A 305 11.53 18.92 16.57
CA TRP A 305 12.12 20.10 15.95
C TRP A 305 11.40 21.34 16.42
N GLN A 306 12.10 22.47 16.46
CA GLN A 306 11.48 23.75 16.77
C GLN A 306 10.85 24.31 15.50
N GLY A 307 9.53 24.46 15.49
CA GLY A 307 8.77 25.09 14.42
C GLY A 307 8.90 26.60 14.40
N ALA A 308 8.34 27.24 13.37
CA ALA A 308 8.39 28.69 13.15
C ALA A 308 7.85 29.52 14.33
N ASN A 309 6.87 28.97 15.06
CA ASN A 309 6.28 29.64 16.24
C ASN A 309 6.98 29.25 17.56
N GLY A 310 8.16 28.66 17.52
CA GLY A 310 8.88 28.16 18.69
C GLY A 310 8.27 26.88 19.31
N ALA A 311 7.17 26.38 18.78
CA ALA A 311 6.52 25.15 19.26
C ALA A 311 7.24 23.89 18.77
N ASN A 312 7.18 22.82 19.56
CA ASN A 312 7.79 21.54 19.19
C ASN A 312 6.92 20.81 18.15
N CYS A 313 7.50 20.48 17.00
CA CYS A 313 6.83 19.80 15.90
C CYS A 313 7.54 18.51 15.46
N THR A 314 6.90 17.73 14.59
CA THR A 314 7.53 16.60 13.90
C THR A 314 8.42 17.09 12.76
N VAL A 315 9.27 16.23 12.21
CA VAL A 315 10.14 16.61 11.08
C VAL A 315 9.33 16.93 9.83
N GLU A 316 8.23 16.22 9.60
CA GLU A 316 7.32 16.45 8.48
C GLU A 316 6.61 17.80 8.61
N GLN A 317 6.15 18.14 9.83
CA GLN A 317 5.55 19.42 10.12
C GLN A 317 6.55 20.58 9.93
N PHE A 318 7.77 20.40 10.41
CA PHE A 318 8.86 21.37 10.21
C PHE A 318 9.08 21.63 8.71
N CYS A 319 9.19 20.57 7.90
CA CYS A 319 9.35 20.72 6.46
C CYS A 319 8.15 21.41 5.80
N LEU A 320 6.91 21.13 6.23
CA LEU A 320 5.73 21.85 5.73
C LEU A 320 5.81 23.35 5.99
N GLU A 321 6.28 23.77 7.15
CA GLU A 321 6.48 25.18 7.48
C GLU A 321 7.56 25.83 6.60
N GLN A 322 8.66 25.10 6.33
CA GLN A 322 9.71 25.58 5.42
C GLN A 322 9.20 25.76 3.98
N TYR A 323 8.40 24.82 3.47
CA TYR A 323 7.78 24.96 2.16
C TYR A 323 6.69 26.04 2.12
N ALA A 324 5.99 26.28 3.22
CA ALA A 324 5.01 27.36 3.34
C ALA A 324 5.67 28.76 3.20
N MET A 325 6.90 28.94 3.73
CA MET A 325 7.68 30.16 3.52
C MET A 325 8.04 30.39 2.03
N GLN A 326 8.10 29.31 1.25
CA GLN A 326 8.32 29.37 -0.20
C GLN A 326 7.01 29.54 -1.01
N GLY A 327 5.87 29.74 -0.33
CA GLY A 327 4.56 29.93 -0.93
C GLY A 327 3.81 28.64 -1.29
N PHE A 328 4.31 27.45 -0.91
CA PHE A 328 3.59 26.20 -1.11
C PHE A 328 2.58 25.96 0.00
N ARG A 329 1.40 25.45 -0.37
CA ARG A 329 0.47 24.78 0.55
C ARG A 329 0.80 23.30 0.55
N GLY A 330 0.50 22.59 1.65
CA GLY A 330 0.85 21.17 1.72
C GLY A 330 0.08 20.37 2.73
N TYR A 331 0.09 19.06 2.51
CA TYR A 331 -0.42 18.06 3.45
C TYR A 331 0.63 16.98 3.74
N HIS A 332 0.73 16.61 5.00
CA HIS A 332 1.36 15.35 5.39
C HIS A 332 0.30 14.25 5.33
N SER A 333 0.25 13.53 4.21
CA SER A 333 -0.80 12.55 3.94
C SER A 333 -0.30 11.17 3.51
N GLU A 334 1.02 10.99 3.31
CA GLU A 334 1.62 9.71 2.88
C GLU A 334 0.88 9.13 1.65
N GLY A 335 0.54 9.98 0.68
CA GLY A 335 -0.24 9.64 -0.49
C GLY A 335 -1.75 9.51 -0.26
N GLY A 336 -2.27 9.83 0.94
CA GLY A 336 -3.68 9.74 1.26
C GLY A 336 -4.56 10.60 0.35
N ILE A 337 -4.13 11.82 0.03
CA ILE A 337 -4.88 12.72 -0.86
C ILE A 337 -4.85 12.23 -2.32
N ILE A 338 -3.74 11.66 -2.78
CA ILE A 338 -3.62 11.07 -4.12
C ILE A 338 -4.51 9.83 -4.24
N LYS A 339 -4.57 9.02 -3.18
CA LYS A 339 -5.51 7.89 -3.11
C LYS A 339 -6.95 8.33 -3.13
N PHE A 340 -7.29 9.44 -2.49
CA PHE A 340 -8.65 9.99 -2.53
C PHE A 340 -9.00 10.48 -3.95
N LEU A 341 -8.13 11.25 -4.60
CA LEU A 341 -8.29 11.65 -6.00
C LEU A 341 -8.45 10.44 -6.92
N PHE A 342 -7.64 9.39 -6.74
CA PHE A 342 -7.78 8.14 -7.47
C PHE A 342 -9.16 7.53 -7.31
N VAL A 343 -9.69 7.46 -6.10
CA VAL A 343 -11.01 6.87 -5.85
C VAL A 343 -12.12 7.68 -6.52
N LEU A 344 -12.07 9.02 -6.47
CA LEU A 344 -13.05 9.88 -7.13
C LEU A 344 -12.96 9.74 -8.66
N LEU A 345 -11.76 9.78 -9.23
CA LEU A 345 -11.54 9.68 -10.67
C LEU A 345 -11.88 8.31 -11.25
N MET A 346 -11.66 7.26 -10.48
CA MET A 346 -11.90 5.87 -10.91
C MET A 346 -13.18 5.26 -10.33
N TRP A 347 -14.09 6.07 -9.77
CA TRP A 347 -15.28 5.61 -9.07
C TRP A 347 -16.11 4.63 -9.92
N ASP A 348 -16.45 5.02 -11.13
CA ASP A 348 -17.29 4.22 -12.01
C ASP A 348 -16.58 2.91 -12.45
N VAL A 349 -15.25 2.90 -12.52
CA VAL A 349 -14.44 1.71 -12.79
C VAL A 349 -14.32 0.79 -11.57
N LEU A 350 -14.13 1.39 -10.38
CA LEU A 350 -14.04 0.63 -9.13
C LEU A 350 -15.31 -0.17 -8.85
N PHE A 351 -16.46 0.45 -9.09
CA PHE A 351 -17.77 -0.12 -8.76
C PHE A 351 -18.48 -0.80 -9.94
N LEU A 352 -17.75 -1.14 -11.03
CA LEU A 352 -18.26 -1.97 -12.12
C LEU A 352 -18.71 -3.36 -11.61
N PRO A 353 -19.83 -3.90 -12.12
CA PRO A 353 -20.37 -5.20 -11.74
C PRO A 353 -19.58 -6.36 -12.35
N ILE A 354 -18.37 -6.60 -11.82
CA ILE A 354 -17.52 -7.73 -12.23
C ILE A 354 -17.87 -8.96 -11.39
N PRO A 355 -18.00 -10.16 -12.01
CA PRO A 355 -18.24 -11.40 -11.28
C PRO A 355 -17.21 -11.64 -10.18
N GLY A 356 -17.67 -11.89 -8.95
CA GLY A 356 -16.82 -12.13 -7.78
C GLY A 356 -16.17 -10.88 -7.19
N ALA A 357 -16.40 -9.67 -7.73
CA ALA A 357 -15.88 -8.44 -7.15
C ALA A 357 -16.74 -7.93 -5.98
N PHE A 358 -18.06 -8.07 -6.11
CA PHE A 358 -19.03 -7.66 -5.10
C PHE A 358 -19.97 -8.82 -4.78
N GLU A 359 -19.92 -9.31 -3.56
CA GLU A 359 -20.70 -10.46 -3.08
C GLU A 359 -21.76 -10.06 -2.03
N THR A 360 -21.60 -8.88 -1.44
CA THR A 360 -22.54 -8.31 -0.45
C THR A 360 -22.73 -6.82 -0.70
N PRO A 361 -23.81 -6.19 -0.19
CA PRO A 361 -24.03 -4.74 -0.31
C PRO A 361 -23.17 -3.92 0.67
N TYR A 362 -22.27 -4.53 1.44
CA TYR A 362 -21.53 -3.88 2.52
C TYR A 362 -20.02 -3.85 2.25
N GLN A 363 -19.62 -3.62 0.99
CA GLN A 363 -18.23 -3.55 0.61
C GLN A 363 -17.82 -2.12 0.28
N ARG A 364 -16.70 -1.69 0.84
CA ARG A 364 -16.11 -0.36 0.61
C ARG A 364 -15.23 -0.28 -0.62
N ALA A 365 -14.93 -1.42 -1.21
CA ALA A 365 -14.13 -1.59 -2.43
C ALA A 365 -14.40 -2.97 -3.03
N PRO A 366 -14.10 -3.21 -4.31
CA PRO A 366 -14.20 -4.54 -4.89
C PRO A 366 -13.16 -5.49 -4.27
N MET A 367 -13.54 -6.76 -4.08
CA MET A 367 -12.69 -7.79 -3.45
C MET A 367 -11.43 -8.12 -4.26
N ASP A 368 -11.42 -7.83 -5.55
CA ASP A 368 -10.30 -8.06 -6.46
C ASP A 368 -9.30 -6.91 -6.50
N LEU A 369 -9.61 -5.78 -5.86
CA LEU A 369 -8.67 -4.66 -5.76
C LEU A 369 -7.41 -5.09 -4.99
N GLY A 370 -6.25 -4.85 -5.58
CA GLY A 370 -4.97 -5.32 -5.02
C GLY A 370 -4.54 -6.69 -5.53
N THR A 371 -5.30 -7.25 -6.46
CA THR A 371 -4.90 -8.42 -7.27
C THR A 371 -4.84 -8.04 -8.75
N ASP A 372 -4.15 -8.81 -9.54
CA ASP A 372 -4.08 -8.65 -11.00
C ASP A 372 -5.45 -8.79 -11.69
N VAL A 373 -6.38 -9.49 -11.05
CA VAL A 373 -7.76 -9.64 -11.51
C VAL A 373 -8.43 -8.29 -11.75
N PHE A 374 -8.18 -7.31 -10.87
CA PHE A 374 -8.80 -5.99 -10.98
C PHE A 374 -8.55 -5.34 -12.34
N VAL A 375 -7.28 -5.32 -12.77
CA VAL A 375 -6.87 -4.70 -14.05
C VAL A 375 -7.33 -5.55 -15.22
N ILE A 376 -7.13 -6.88 -15.16
CA ILE A 376 -7.49 -7.79 -16.24
C ILE A 376 -8.99 -7.73 -16.54
N ALA A 377 -9.82 -7.76 -15.50
CA ALA A 377 -11.28 -7.77 -15.66
C ALA A 377 -11.87 -6.42 -16.13
N ARG A 378 -11.17 -5.31 -15.89
CA ARG A 378 -11.63 -3.95 -16.21
C ARG A 378 -10.80 -3.23 -17.25
N GLN A 379 -9.93 -3.92 -17.98
CA GLN A 379 -8.93 -3.30 -18.86
C GLN A 379 -9.53 -2.20 -19.75
N ASN A 380 -10.56 -2.50 -20.53
CA ASN A 380 -11.17 -1.54 -21.45
C ASN A 380 -11.76 -0.31 -20.72
N ALA A 381 -12.38 -0.54 -19.55
CA ALA A 381 -12.94 0.56 -18.75
C ALA A 381 -11.84 1.43 -18.15
N ILE A 382 -10.76 0.81 -17.66
CA ILE A 382 -9.58 1.52 -17.15
C ILE A 382 -8.96 2.37 -18.25
N GLU A 383 -8.68 1.79 -19.42
CA GLU A 383 -8.06 2.50 -20.56
C GLU A 383 -8.90 3.70 -20.99
N LYS A 384 -10.23 3.51 -21.15
CA LYS A 384 -11.15 4.59 -21.49
C LYS A 384 -11.17 5.70 -20.43
N GLN A 385 -11.21 5.33 -19.15
CA GLN A 385 -11.23 6.29 -18.06
C GLN A 385 -9.92 7.06 -17.95
N LEU A 386 -8.79 6.38 -18.10
CA LEU A 386 -7.46 7.00 -18.11
C LEU A 386 -7.29 7.98 -19.28
N GLN A 387 -7.82 7.63 -20.45
CA GLN A 387 -7.81 8.53 -21.61
C GLN A 387 -8.68 9.78 -21.34
N CYS A 388 -9.89 9.60 -20.80
CA CYS A 388 -10.76 10.70 -20.41
C CYS A 388 -10.06 11.66 -19.42
N ILE A 389 -9.43 11.10 -18.35
CA ILE A 389 -8.69 11.90 -17.36
C ILE A 389 -7.53 12.67 -18.04
N ARG A 390 -6.82 12.04 -18.96
CA ARG A 390 -5.72 12.65 -19.69
C ARG A 390 -6.17 13.87 -20.51
N ASP A 391 -7.30 13.72 -21.20
CA ASP A 391 -7.80 14.74 -22.15
C ASP A 391 -8.51 15.88 -21.44
N THR A 392 -9.27 15.60 -20.35
CA THR A 392 -10.14 16.60 -19.70
C THR A 392 -9.60 17.12 -18.37
N GLY A 393 -8.52 16.51 -17.83
CA GLY A 393 -8.02 16.80 -16.47
C GLY A 393 -8.85 16.14 -15.36
N GLY A 394 -10.03 15.58 -15.66
CA GLY A 394 -10.85 14.83 -14.72
C GLY A 394 -11.59 15.66 -13.65
N LEU A 395 -11.58 17.00 -13.73
CA LEU A 395 -12.19 17.88 -12.73
C LEU A 395 -13.70 17.66 -12.60
N ASP A 396 -14.39 17.54 -13.73
CA ASP A 396 -15.84 17.28 -13.77
C ASP A 396 -16.20 15.95 -13.11
N ILE A 397 -15.32 14.95 -13.27
CA ILE A 397 -15.49 13.63 -12.64
C ILE A 397 -15.37 13.77 -11.12
N ILE A 398 -14.34 14.50 -10.64
CA ILE A 398 -14.14 14.76 -9.21
C ILE A 398 -15.35 15.49 -8.63
N GLN A 399 -15.80 16.57 -9.27
CA GLN A 399 -16.95 17.37 -8.83
C GLN A 399 -18.24 16.53 -8.78
N ARG A 400 -18.52 15.79 -9.85
CA ARG A 400 -19.72 14.94 -9.97
C ARG A 400 -19.77 13.89 -8.88
N VAL A 401 -18.67 13.15 -8.66
CA VAL A 401 -18.61 12.09 -7.65
C VAL A 401 -18.66 12.69 -6.24
N ASP A 402 -17.90 13.75 -5.99
CA ASP A 402 -17.86 14.41 -4.69
C ASP A 402 -19.23 14.97 -4.29
N SER A 403 -19.91 15.67 -5.19
CA SER A 403 -21.26 16.23 -4.95
C SER A 403 -22.30 15.16 -4.63
N ARG A 404 -22.16 13.96 -5.20
CA ARG A 404 -23.04 12.83 -4.93
C ARG A 404 -22.74 12.11 -3.62
N GLU A 405 -21.47 11.89 -3.33
CA GLU A 405 -21.05 10.97 -2.27
C GLU A 405 -20.68 11.67 -0.94
N ARG A 406 -20.19 12.93 -0.99
CA ARG A 406 -19.79 13.69 0.20
C ARG A 406 -20.94 13.99 1.16
N PRO A 407 -22.17 14.36 0.72
CA PRO A 407 -23.27 14.66 1.64
C PRO A 407 -23.60 13.51 2.59
N GLN A 408 -23.50 12.28 2.09
CA GLN A 408 -23.74 11.07 2.87
C GLN A 408 -22.46 10.44 3.44
N LYS A 409 -21.29 11.04 3.19
CA LYS A 409 -19.97 10.56 3.62
C LYS A 409 -19.76 9.09 3.30
N THR A 410 -20.04 8.71 2.06
CA THR A 410 -19.99 7.31 1.59
C THR A 410 -18.70 6.63 2.05
N TYR A 411 -18.86 5.50 2.74
CA TYR A 411 -17.76 4.72 3.29
C TYR A 411 -17.06 3.91 2.21
N ALA A 412 -16.33 4.61 1.35
CA ALA A 412 -15.49 4.03 0.32
C ALA A 412 -14.03 4.00 0.75
N MET A 413 -13.28 3.06 0.20
CA MET A 413 -11.86 2.91 0.50
C MET A 413 -11.08 4.16 0.05
N GLY A 414 -10.30 4.74 0.97
CA GLY A 414 -9.45 5.90 0.66
C GLY A 414 -10.14 7.25 0.74
N CYS A 415 -11.47 7.31 0.83
CA CYS A 415 -12.20 8.56 1.00
C CYS A 415 -12.08 9.10 2.43
N ARG A 416 -11.64 10.35 2.55
CA ARG A 416 -11.47 11.09 3.81
C ARG A 416 -12.19 12.42 3.71
N TRP A 417 -13.55 12.36 3.69
CA TRP A 417 -14.42 13.49 3.39
C TRP A 417 -14.22 14.70 4.29
N ASP A 418 -13.86 14.49 5.54
CA ASP A 418 -13.67 15.55 6.54
C ASP A 418 -12.25 16.13 6.56
N GLU A 419 -11.26 15.43 5.97
CA GLU A 419 -9.86 15.89 5.93
C GLU A 419 -9.58 16.77 4.71
N PHE A 420 -10.15 16.44 3.56
CA PHE A 420 -9.86 17.10 2.30
C PHE A 420 -11.10 17.74 1.69
N SER A 421 -11.10 19.05 1.56
CA SER A 421 -12.21 19.80 0.96
C SER A 421 -12.20 19.64 -0.57
N LEU A 422 -13.39 19.76 -1.20
CA LEU A 422 -13.49 19.71 -2.67
C LEU A 422 -12.62 20.78 -3.36
N PRO A 423 -12.61 22.06 -2.94
CA PRO A 423 -11.74 23.05 -3.56
C PRO A 423 -10.27 22.65 -3.54
N THR A 424 -9.77 22.10 -2.42
CA THR A 424 -8.38 21.63 -2.31
C THR A 424 -8.09 20.47 -3.25
N LEU A 425 -9.02 19.50 -3.38
CA LEU A 425 -8.87 18.38 -4.31
C LEU A 425 -8.80 18.85 -5.76
N LEU A 426 -9.61 19.84 -6.14
CA LEU A 426 -9.61 20.44 -7.48
C LEU A 426 -8.31 21.20 -7.76
N GLU A 427 -7.83 22.03 -6.82
CA GLU A 427 -6.56 22.74 -6.96
C GLU A 427 -5.39 21.77 -7.18
N ILE A 428 -5.31 20.69 -6.40
CA ILE A 428 -4.26 19.69 -6.54
C ILE A 428 -4.40 18.94 -7.88
N ALA A 429 -5.61 18.60 -8.29
CA ALA A 429 -5.86 17.94 -9.57
C ALA A 429 -5.44 18.84 -10.76
N GLU A 430 -5.75 20.14 -10.71
CA GLU A 430 -5.31 21.08 -11.72
C GLU A 430 -3.78 21.24 -11.75
N CYS A 431 -3.13 21.31 -10.58
CA CYS A 431 -1.66 21.40 -10.50
C CYS A 431 -0.97 20.14 -11.04
N LEU A 432 -1.59 18.96 -10.86
CA LEU A 432 -1.10 17.72 -11.45
C LEU A 432 -1.30 17.71 -12.97
N GLY A 433 -2.46 18.13 -13.42
CA GLY A 433 -2.88 18.04 -14.81
C GLY A 433 -3.21 16.63 -15.27
N GLY A 434 -4.00 16.51 -16.35
CA GLY A 434 -4.59 15.24 -16.78
C GLY A 434 -3.60 14.12 -17.09
N ALA A 435 -2.47 14.45 -17.72
CA ALA A 435 -1.45 13.46 -18.08
C ALA A 435 -0.83 12.77 -16.85
N ARG A 436 -0.44 13.56 -15.82
CA ARG A 436 0.14 13.03 -14.58
C ARG A 436 -0.91 12.28 -13.75
N LEU A 437 -2.13 12.84 -13.66
CA LEU A 437 -3.27 12.17 -12.98
C LEU A 437 -3.57 10.81 -13.62
N SER A 438 -3.67 10.74 -14.95
CA SER A 438 -3.88 9.50 -15.69
C SER A 438 -2.79 8.46 -15.36
N THR A 439 -1.52 8.88 -15.39
CA THR A 439 -0.39 8.00 -15.06
C THR A 439 -0.44 7.51 -13.61
N LEU A 440 -0.72 8.39 -12.64
CA LEU A 440 -0.86 8.00 -11.23
C LEU A 440 -2.04 7.06 -11.02
N CYS A 441 -3.18 7.31 -11.66
CA CYS A 441 -4.32 6.39 -11.61
C CYS A 441 -3.97 5.02 -12.20
N HIS A 442 -3.23 4.96 -13.30
CA HIS A 442 -2.74 3.71 -13.87
C HIS A 442 -1.84 2.93 -12.89
N VAL A 443 -0.87 3.60 -12.26
CA VAL A 443 -0.01 2.99 -11.23
C VAL A 443 -0.84 2.45 -10.06
N LEU A 444 -1.80 3.23 -9.58
CA LEU A 444 -2.66 2.84 -8.44
C LEU A 444 -3.62 1.70 -8.79
N CYS A 445 -4.17 1.64 -10.01
CA CYS A 445 -4.94 0.48 -10.48
C CYS A 445 -4.11 -0.80 -10.38
N ASN A 446 -2.87 -0.74 -10.85
CA ASN A 446 -1.96 -1.87 -10.86
C ASN A 446 -1.44 -2.23 -9.44
N ASN A 447 -1.38 -1.28 -8.51
CA ASN A 447 -0.90 -1.50 -7.14
C ASN A 447 -2.04 -1.67 -6.12
N GLY A 448 -3.27 -1.87 -6.55
CA GLY A 448 -4.44 -2.01 -5.67
C GLY A 448 -4.69 -0.80 -4.76
N ALA A 449 -4.43 0.37 -5.27
CA ALA A 449 -4.52 1.64 -4.54
C ALA A 449 -3.64 1.67 -3.26
N ASN A 450 -2.56 0.91 -3.24
CA ASN A 450 -1.61 0.90 -2.13
C ASN A 450 -0.61 2.06 -2.29
N THR A 451 -0.54 2.92 -1.28
CA THR A 451 0.37 4.07 -1.21
C THR A 451 1.51 3.87 -0.21
N SER A 452 1.76 2.65 0.25
CA SER A 452 2.87 2.37 1.17
C SER A 452 4.22 2.72 0.53
N GLY A 453 4.96 3.62 1.16
CA GLY A 453 6.21 4.17 0.64
C GLY A 453 6.04 5.37 -0.31
N PHE A 454 4.82 5.88 -0.48
CA PHE A 454 4.59 7.17 -1.15
C PHE A 454 5.23 8.30 -0.32
N PRO A 455 5.74 9.39 -0.95
CA PRO A 455 6.34 10.50 -0.22
C PRO A 455 5.44 11.09 0.86
N ASP A 456 6.05 11.57 1.95
CA ASP A 456 5.35 12.05 3.14
C ASP A 456 4.44 13.24 2.84
N LEU A 457 4.91 14.19 2.02
CA LEU A 457 4.25 15.47 1.77
C LEU A 457 3.75 15.58 0.33
N THR A 458 2.54 16.11 0.18
CA THR A 458 2.00 16.62 -1.07
C THR A 458 1.95 18.13 -0.98
N LEU A 459 2.68 18.83 -1.87
CA LEU A 459 2.89 20.27 -1.86
C LEU A 459 2.40 20.87 -3.17
N TRP A 460 1.64 21.98 -3.12
CA TRP A 460 1.18 22.67 -4.33
C TRP A 460 1.18 24.17 -4.15
N ARG A 461 1.39 24.85 -5.24
CA ARG A 461 1.24 26.31 -5.37
C ARG A 461 0.31 26.57 -6.54
N TYR A 462 -0.91 27.01 -6.23
CA TYR A 462 -1.99 27.08 -7.22
C TYR A 462 -1.80 28.22 -8.23
N GLU A 463 -1.14 29.29 -7.80
CA GLU A 463 -0.90 30.49 -8.59
C GLU A 463 -0.15 30.21 -9.90
N ASP A 464 0.80 29.31 -9.87
CA ASP A 464 1.62 28.90 -11.03
C ASP A 464 1.49 27.41 -11.37
N LYS A 465 0.45 26.76 -10.83
CA LYS A 465 0.11 25.35 -11.08
C LYS A 465 1.27 24.39 -10.80
N GLN A 466 2.10 24.70 -9.82
CA GLN A 466 3.18 23.81 -9.40
C GLN A 466 2.70 22.77 -8.40
N ILE A 467 3.23 21.55 -8.57
CA ILE A 467 3.06 20.47 -7.61
C ILE A 467 4.38 19.75 -7.37
N ARG A 468 4.62 19.38 -6.11
CA ARG A 468 5.78 18.61 -5.67
C ARG A 468 5.36 17.56 -4.67
N MET A 469 6.06 16.44 -4.69
CA MET A 469 5.99 15.45 -3.62
C MET A 469 7.32 15.51 -2.86
N ALA A 470 7.29 15.50 -1.53
CA ALA A 470 8.52 15.54 -0.76
C ALA A 470 8.60 14.36 0.22
N GLU A 471 9.69 13.62 0.10
CA GLU A 471 10.07 12.58 1.06
C GLU A 471 10.99 13.21 2.10
N VAL A 472 10.59 13.13 3.36
CA VAL A 472 11.29 13.80 4.47
C VAL A 472 12.26 12.83 5.14
N LYS A 473 13.49 13.27 5.38
CA LYS A 473 14.52 12.47 6.04
C LYS A 473 15.21 13.24 7.15
N SER A 474 15.19 12.66 8.34
CA SER A 474 16.05 13.07 9.45
C SER A 474 17.51 12.71 9.16
N PRO A 475 18.50 13.28 9.89
CA PRO A 475 19.93 13.16 9.54
C PRO A 475 20.48 11.75 9.36
N LYS A 476 19.90 10.74 10.02
CA LYS A 476 20.34 9.34 9.96
C LYS A 476 19.45 8.45 9.09
N ASP A 477 18.34 8.97 8.57
CA ASP A 477 17.35 8.20 7.84
C ASP A 477 17.80 7.96 6.39
N ARG A 478 17.45 6.78 5.88
CA ARG A 478 17.72 6.38 4.49
C ARG A 478 16.42 5.99 3.80
N LEU A 479 16.37 6.19 2.50
CA LEU A 479 15.27 5.70 1.68
C LEU A 479 15.22 4.17 1.70
N ASN A 480 14.04 3.62 2.01
CA ASN A 480 13.76 2.22 1.82
C ASN A 480 13.40 1.92 0.34
N GLU A 481 13.31 0.64 -0.02
CA GLU A 481 13.08 0.24 -1.41
C GLU A 481 11.69 0.68 -1.93
N SER A 482 10.66 0.63 -1.10
CA SER A 482 9.30 1.05 -1.49
C SER A 482 9.24 2.55 -1.78
N GLN A 483 9.92 3.38 -0.99
CA GLN A 483 10.04 4.82 -1.22
C GLN A 483 10.78 5.13 -2.53
N ARG A 484 11.89 4.41 -2.80
CA ARG A 484 12.63 4.57 -4.05
C ARG A 484 11.78 4.25 -5.28
N VAL A 485 11.00 3.19 -5.21
CA VAL A 485 10.10 2.78 -6.30
C VAL A 485 9.03 3.83 -6.56
N TRP A 486 8.43 4.40 -5.50
CA TRP A 486 7.45 5.47 -5.66
C TRP A 486 8.08 6.75 -6.22
N ILE A 487 9.29 7.11 -5.77
CA ILE A 487 10.04 8.25 -6.32
C ILE A 487 10.27 8.05 -7.82
N ASP A 488 10.73 6.86 -8.24
CA ASP A 488 10.93 6.55 -9.67
C ASP A 488 9.63 6.63 -10.47
N ALA A 489 8.52 6.10 -9.92
CA ALA A 489 7.22 6.16 -10.57
C ALA A 489 6.72 7.60 -10.74
N LEU A 490 6.87 8.44 -9.73
CA LEU A 490 6.48 9.85 -9.76
C LEU A 490 7.33 10.66 -10.75
N LEU A 491 8.65 10.51 -10.72
CA LEU A 491 9.56 11.17 -11.65
C LEU A 491 9.28 10.74 -13.10
N SER A 492 9.03 9.44 -13.33
CA SER A 492 8.65 8.92 -14.65
C SER A 492 7.30 9.47 -15.13
N ALA A 493 6.40 9.79 -14.22
CA ALA A 493 5.13 10.45 -14.51
C ALA A 493 5.28 11.98 -14.74
N GLY A 494 6.49 12.52 -14.59
CA GLY A 494 6.77 13.96 -14.73
C GLY A 494 6.35 14.79 -13.51
N VAL A 495 6.19 14.15 -12.34
CA VAL A 495 5.94 14.84 -11.07
C VAL A 495 7.27 15.18 -10.41
N CYS A 496 7.44 16.44 -9.98
CA CYS A 496 8.63 16.84 -9.23
C CYS A 496 8.65 16.16 -7.86
N VAL A 497 9.81 15.56 -7.52
CA VAL A 497 10.01 14.93 -6.22
C VAL A 497 11.23 15.54 -5.54
N ASP A 498 11.03 15.97 -4.30
CA ASP A 498 12.09 16.47 -3.44
C ASP A 498 12.45 15.41 -2.37
N LEU A 499 13.73 15.25 -2.12
CA LEU A 499 14.26 14.56 -0.95
C LEU A 499 14.62 15.62 0.09
N ALA A 500 13.70 15.93 0.99
CA ALA A 500 13.85 16.95 2.02
C ALA A 500 14.66 16.40 3.19
N LYS A 501 15.92 16.79 3.30
CA LYS A 501 16.82 16.44 4.39
C LYS A 501 16.85 17.52 5.43
N VAL A 502 16.59 17.18 6.69
CA VAL A 502 16.70 18.15 7.79
C VAL A 502 18.03 17.93 8.51
N GLN A 503 18.83 18.99 8.56
CA GLN A 503 20.11 19.02 9.25
C GLN A 503 19.98 19.74 10.59
N ILE A 504 20.79 19.33 11.56
CA ILE A 504 20.78 19.93 12.90
C ILE A 504 21.68 21.16 12.87
N ILE A 505 21.14 22.32 13.27
CA ILE A 505 21.97 23.47 13.60
C ILE A 505 22.65 23.16 14.93
N GLU A 506 23.97 23.01 14.93
CA GLU A 506 24.75 22.93 16.16
C GLU A 506 24.87 24.35 16.71
N HIS A 507 24.27 24.61 17.87
CA HIS A 507 24.54 25.86 18.60
C HIS A 507 26.02 25.89 18.95
N ASP A 508 26.73 26.91 18.54
CA ASP A 508 28.08 27.21 19.04
C ASP A 508 27.98 27.39 20.59
N PRO A 509 28.75 26.63 21.37
CA PRO A 509 28.70 26.77 22.84
C PRO A 509 28.95 28.19 23.34
N ARG A 510 29.52 29.06 22.51
CA ARG A 510 29.81 30.47 22.82
C ARG A 510 28.60 31.37 22.90
N ASP A 511 27.44 30.99 22.31
CA ASP A 511 26.20 31.77 22.40
C ASP A 511 25.49 31.66 23.76
N LYS A 512 25.94 30.73 24.63
CA LYS A 512 25.39 30.60 26.01
C LYS A 512 26.00 31.58 27.02
N GLU A 513 27.15 32.18 26.73
CA GLU A 513 27.77 33.18 27.63
C GLU A 513 27.23 34.61 27.47
N ALA A 514 26.59 34.90 26.31
CA ALA A 514 26.03 36.23 26.06
C ALA A 514 24.65 36.50 26.74
N ALA A 515 23.96 35.43 27.20
CA ALA A 515 22.62 35.54 27.79
C ALA A 515 22.60 35.59 29.32
N CYS A 516 23.75 35.56 29.99
CA CYS A 516 23.88 35.64 31.45
C CYS A 516 24.73 36.84 31.87
N VAL A 517 24.29 38.06 31.59
CA VAL A 517 24.75 39.26 32.31
C VAL A 517 23.59 39.69 33.22
N PRO A 518 23.69 39.50 34.52
CA PRO A 518 22.67 40.07 35.44
C PRO A 518 22.88 41.57 35.53
N ASP A 519 21.85 42.32 35.17
CA ASP A 519 21.75 43.75 35.50
C ASP A 519 21.98 43.94 37.03
N LYS A 520 23.01 44.67 37.37
CA LYS A 520 23.20 45.16 38.75
C LYS A 520 22.28 46.37 38.94
N PRO A 521 21.50 46.43 40.03
CA PRO A 521 20.78 47.63 40.38
C PRO A 521 21.75 48.67 40.98
N GLU A 522 21.66 49.91 40.48
CA GLU A 522 21.99 51.11 41.26
C GLU A 522 20.80 51.54 42.08
#